data_6837346f68fb6c553c1373cd826f3f94
#
_entry.id   6837346f68fb6c553c1373cd826f3f94
#
_cell.length_a   1.000
_cell.length_b   1.000
_cell.length_c   1.000
_cell.angle_alpha   90.00
_cell.angle_beta   90.00
_cell.angle_gamma   90.00
#
_symmetry.space_group_name_H-M   'P 1'
#
loop_
_entity.id
_entity.type
_entity.pdbx_description
1 polymer ?
#
loop_
_entity_poly.entity_id
_entity_poly.type
_entity_poly.pdbx_seq_one_letter_code
_entity_poly.pdbx_strand_id
1 'polypeptide(L)'
;MLSTAEIINLLQEHQLLQEVRGSENQATFAYVSYDSRDVQVDTLFFCKGNFKPAYLTTAIAAGATGFVTEQPQGADSQLTEFVVTDVQKAMALLAAAFFAFPQNELELFAITGTKGKTTTAYFLREAINAATNGKTALFSTVNTILGPDPEDTFKSALTTPESLDLFKNMRTAVDRGMRFLVMEVSSQAYLKNRVYNLAFNYGSFLNISPDHVGENEHPTFANYLHCKEQLVVNSHHVVINAATNHLQDVYFAAKATTAPENLYLYARNGTQTELPVQLDFTFDSEADTLTDNEIYLRSLTKHAQALHLDGKYQIGIPGDYNETNAVDAIINAGLAGFTREQLLAGLASTQIPGRMERYVSADHGTIYVDYAHNYASTKALLQFLKTQAPSGKTIAVVGSPGNKGIDRREGFGKALSEEADVAILTTDDPGFEDPLTIAKAIDQHINHDRVQVYYELDRKKAIQKAIQMGTPNDIIVVLGKGQDPYQKVNGVDLPYPTDSTIVQQLLDADDGQD
;
A
#
# COMPACT_ATOMS: atom_id res chain seq x y z
N MET A 1 15.49 24.30 -6.82
CA MET A 1 15.69 24.85 -8.18
C MET A 1 16.73 24.01 -8.88
N LEU A 2 16.58 23.79 -10.19
CA LEU A 2 17.56 23.08 -11.04
C LEU A 2 18.06 24.02 -12.13
N SER A 3 19.36 24.11 -12.31
CA SER A 3 19.94 24.81 -13.46
C SER A 3 19.97 23.93 -14.71
N THR A 4 19.96 24.54 -15.87
CA THR A 4 20.14 23.85 -17.17
C THR A 4 21.43 23.01 -17.18
N ALA A 5 22.52 23.52 -16.61
CA ALA A 5 23.80 22.80 -16.55
C ALA A 5 23.71 21.54 -15.65
N GLU A 6 23.07 21.63 -14.49
CA GLU A 6 22.84 20.47 -13.60
C GLU A 6 21.99 19.41 -14.30
N ILE A 7 20.92 19.79 -15.00
CA ILE A 7 20.07 18.89 -15.78
C ILE A 7 20.91 18.15 -16.84
N ILE A 8 21.68 18.89 -17.63
CA ILE A 8 22.52 18.32 -18.70
C ILE A 8 23.53 17.33 -18.11
N ASN A 9 24.26 17.73 -17.06
CA ASN A 9 25.26 16.88 -16.43
C ASN A 9 24.64 15.60 -15.89
N LEU A 10 23.54 15.70 -15.14
CA LEU A 10 22.86 14.54 -14.54
C LEU A 10 22.33 13.56 -15.59
N LEU A 11 21.71 14.09 -16.65
CA LEU A 11 21.18 13.26 -17.73
C LEU A 11 22.30 12.62 -18.58
N GLN A 12 23.45 13.30 -18.76
CA GLN A 12 24.62 12.74 -19.45
C GLN A 12 25.30 11.65 -18.64
N GLU A 13 25.48 11.85 -17.33
CA GLU A 13 26.07 10.87 -16.42
C GLU A 13 25.30 9.54 -16.45
N HIS A 14 23.98 9.62 -16.55
CA HIS A 14 23.10 8.46 -16.64
C HIS A 14 22.80 8.00 -18.08
N GLN A 15 23.45 8.57 -19.10
CA GLN A 15 23.31 8.23 -20.53
C GLN A 15 21.85 8.36 -21.02
N LEU A 16 21.10 9.30 -20.47
CA LEU A 16 19.70 9.57 -20.86
C LEU A 16 19.57 10.72 -21.85
N LEU A 17 20.47 11.69 -21.87
CA LEU A 17 20.40 12.84 -22.74
C LEU A 17 20.75 12.47 -24.17
N GLN A 18 19.88 12.79 -25.10
CA GLN A 18 20.13 12.69 -26.55
C GLN A 18 20.51 14.03 -27.16
N GLU A 19 19.75 15.08 -26.86
CA GLU A 19 19.91 16.39 -27.45
C GLU A 19 19.31 17.48 -26.55
N VAL A 20 19.83 18.70 -26.63
CA VAL A 20 19.23 19.91 -26.09
C VAL A 20 18.89 20.85 -27.24
N ARG A 21 17.68 21.38 -27.27
CA ARG A 21 17.16 22.26 -28.34
C ARG A 21 16.60 23.53 -27.76
N GLY A 22 16.50 24.58 -28.59
CA GLY A 22 15.91 25.85 -28.23
C GLY A 22 16.88 26.77 -27.49
N SER A 23 16.42 27.46 -26.46
CA SER A 23 17.22 28.41 -25.70
C SER A 23 18.03 27.73 -24.60
N GLU A 24 19.35 27.84 -24.69
CA GLU A 24 20.24 27.47 -23.56
C GLU A 24 20.32 28.58 -22.50
N ASN A 25 19.61 29.69 -22.71
CA ASN A 25 19.66 30.86 -21.81
C ASN A 25 18.81 30.74 -20.55
N GLN A 26 17.94 29.73 -20.45
CA GLN A 26 17.20 29.46 -19.21
C GLN A 26 18.18 29.01 -18.13
N ALA A 27 18.48 29.89 -17.20
CA ALA A 27 19.50 29.60 -16.18
C ALA A 27 19.03 28.58 -15.15
N THR A 28 17.75 28.63 -14.73
CA THR A 28 17.19 27.80 -13.65
C THR A 28 15.70 27.54 -13.83
N PHE A 29 15.23 26.40 -13.33
CA PHE A 29 13.82 26.06 -13.20
C PHE A 29 13.42 26.07 -11.72
N ALA A 30 12.41 26.90 -11.42
CA ALA A 30 11.92 27.09 -10.05
C ALA A 30 10.87 26.05 -9.65
N TYR A 31 10.24 25.38 -10.61
CA TYR A 31 9.20 24.39 -10.40
C TYR A 31 9.36 23.21 -11.37
N VAL A 32 8.78 22.07 -11.02
CA VAL A 32 8.77 20.84 -11.83
C VAL A 32 7.37 20.24 -11.82
N SER A 33 6.87 19.80 -12.97
CA SER A 33 5.54 19.18 -13.08
C SER A 33 5.44 18.23 -14.28
N TYR A 34 4.56 17.23 -14.16
CA TYR A 34 4.09 16.39 -15.26
C TYR A 34 2.57 16.55 -15.53
N ASP A 35 1.89 17.38 -14.72
CA ASP A 35 0.48 17.72 -14.90
C ASP A 35 0.36 19.15 -15.45
N SER A 36 -0.19 19.31 -16.65
CA SER A 36 -0.36 20.61 -17.28
C SER A 36 -1.31 21.56 -16.53
N ARG A 37 -2.04 21.06 -15.53
CA ARG A 37 -2.92 21.84 -14.64
C ARG A 37 -2.18 22.35 -13.40
N ASP A 38 -1.02 21.77 -13.09
CA ASP A 38 -0.15 22.14 -11.96
C ASP A 38 1.19 22.69 -12.48
N VAL A 39 1.11 23.82 -13.20
CA VAL A 39 2.26 24.50 -13.79
C VAL A 39 2.34 25.92 -13.25
N GLN A 40 3.56 26.37 -12.95
CA GLN A 40 3.90 27.71 -12.48
C GLN A 40 4.93 28.36 -13.43
N VAL A 41 5.25 29.63 -13.19
CA VAL A 41 6.33 30.32 -13.92
C VAL A 41 7.66 29.58 -13.67
N ASP A 42 8.49 29.48 -14.71
CA ASP A 42 9.78 28.77 -14.70
C ASP A 42 9.68 27.26 -14.38
N THR A 43 8.59 26.62 -14.83
CA THR A 43 8.42 25.16 -14.70
C THR A 43 9.23 24.40 -15.77
N LEU A 44 9.93 23.34 -15.34
CA LEU A 44 10.37 22.24 -16.18
C LEU A 44 9.24 21.19 -16.26
N PHE A 45 8.66 21.01 -17.44
CA PHE A 45 7.53 20.11 -17.66
C PHE A 45 7.97 18.75 -18.21
N PHE A 46 7.45 17.63 -17.67
CA PHE A 46 7.75 16.27 -18.14
C PHE A 46 6.64 15.72 -19.04
N CYS A 47 6.97 15.45 -20.31
CA CYS A 47 6.06 14.88 -21.30
C CYS A 47 5.97 13.35 -21.16
N LYS A 48 5.35 12.84 -20.08
CA LYS A 48 5.35 11.41 -19.73
C LYS A 48 4.03 10.68 -19.98
N GLY A 49 4.09 9.35 -20.05
CA GLY A 49 2.90 8.47 -20.10
C GLY A 49 2.08 8.66 -21.37
N ASN A 50 0.75 8.71 -21.25
CA ASN A 50 -0.16 8.99 -22.38
C ASN A 50 -0.14 10.48 -22.77
N PHE A 51 1.06 11.00 -23.00
CA PHE A 51 1.28 12.39 -23.37
C PHE A 51 0.55 12.77 -24.66
N LYS A 52 -0.04 13.99 -24.66
CA LYS A 52 -0.63 14.60 -25.84
C LYS A 52 -0.01 15.98 -26.05
N PRO A 53 0.32 16.41 -27.30
CA PRO A 53 0.92 17.73 -27.55
C PRO A 53 0.12 18.89 -26.96
N ALA A 54 -1.21 18.78 -26.87
CA ALA A 54 -2.06 19.76 -26.22
C ALA A 54 -1.73 20.00 -24.75
N TYR A 55 -1.20 19.01 -24.04
CA TYR A 55 -0.79 19.16 -22.63
C TYR A 55 0.44 20.05 -22.51
N LEU A 56 1.41 19.90 -23.44
CA LEU A 56 2.57 20.79 -23.50
C LEU A 56 2.16 22.22 -23.85
N THR A 57 1.26 22.41 -24.83
CA THR A 57 0.72 23.73 -25.17
C THR A 57 0.08 24.41 -23.96
N THR A 58 -0.70 23.67 -23.17
CA THR A 58 -1.31 24.15 -21.91
C THR A 58 -0.24 24.52 -20.88
N ALA A 59 0.79 23.66 -20.70
CA ALA A 59 1.87 23.90 -19.76
C ALA A 59 2.69 25.16 -20.11
N ILE A 60 3.02 25.36 -21.40
CA ILE A 60 3.72 26.55 -21.90
C ILE A 60 2.89 27.80 -21.63
N ALA A 61 1.59 27.77 -21.94
CA ALA A 61 0.69 28.89 -21.68
C ALA A 61 0.56 29.25 -20.20
N ALA A 62 0.76 28.25 -19.31
CA ALA A 62 0.73 28.44 -17.86
C ALA A 62 2.09 28.84 -17.26
N GLY A 63 3.18 28.90 -18.04
CA GLY A 63 4.48 29.40 -17.60
C GLY A 63 5.63 28.38 -17.59
N ALA A 64 5.47 27.22 -18.23
CA ALA A 64 6.60 26.32 -18.45
C ALA A 64 7.60 26.95 -19.42
N THR A 65 8.88 26.96 -19.04
CA THR A 65 10.00 27.54 -19.80
C THR A 65 10.94 26.46 -20.35
N GLY A 66 10.79 25.21 -19.91
CA GLY A 66 11.48 24.06 -20.47
C GLY A 66 10.66 22.78 -20.29
N PHE A 67 11.05 21.77 -21.07
CA PHE A 67 10.38 20.46 -20.98
C PHE A 67 11.32 19.31 -21.34
N VAL A 68 10.99 18.12 -20.80
CA VAL A 68 11.69 16.86 -21.04
C VAL A 68 10.79 15.94 -21.85
N THR A 69 11.29 15.38 -22.93
CA THR A 69 10.53 14.56 -23.87
C THR A 69 11.37 13.44 -24.50
N GLU A 70 10.74 12.35 -24.96
CA GLU A 70 11.43 11.29 -25.71
C GLU A 70 11.48 11.56 -27.22
N GLN A 71 10.57 12.39 -27.72
CA GLN A 71 10.50 12.76 -29.13
C GLN A 71 10.46 14.28 -29.25
N PRO A 72 11.26 14.88 -30.16
CA PRO A 72 11.25 16.32 -30.35
C PRO A 72 9.84 16.87 -30.65
N GLN A 73 9.44 17.89 -29.88
CA GLN A 73 8.14 18.55 -30.02
C GLN A 73 8.21 19.84 -30.84
N GLY A 74 9.42 20.28 -31.22
CA GLY A 74 9.62 21.52 -31.99
C GLY A 74 9.50 22.76 -31.10
N ALA A 75 10.37 22.87 -30.09
CA ALA A 75 10.42 24.00 -29.18
C ALA A 75 10.59 25.33 -29.93
N ASP A 76 9.85 26.37 -29.53
CA ASP A 76 10.15 27.76 -29.84
C ASP A 76 11.57 28.09 -29.31
N SER A 77 12.24 29.01 -30.03
CA SER A 77 13.60 29.43 -29.66
C SER A 77 13.73 30.04 -28.26
N GLN A 78 12.63 30.28 -27.56
CA GLN A 78 12.58 30.78 -26.18
C GLN A 78 12.45 29.69 -25.13
N LEU A 79 12.16 28.44 -25.52
CA LEU A 79 11.98 27.30 -24.64
C LEU A 79 13.24 26.42 -24.66
N THR A 80 13.51 25.71 -23.54
CA THR A 80 14.55 24.69 -23.51
C THR A 80 13.92 23.29 -23.60
N GLU A 81 14.25 22.53 -24.62
CA GLU A 81 13.80 21.17 -24.85
C GLU A 81 14.94 20.19 -24.57
N PHE A 82 14.75 19.29 -23.60
CA PHE A 82 15.66 18.17 -23.30
C PHE A 82 15.09 16.90 -23.91
N VAL A 83 15.70 16.41 -24.98
CA VAL A 83 15.33 15.14 -25.59
C VAL A 83 16.10 14.02 -24.92
N VAL A 84 15.38 13.02 -24.38
CA VAL A 84 15.94 11.92 -23.58
C VAL A 84 15.53 10.56 -24.13
N THR A 85 16.26 9.52 -23.76
CA THR A 85 15.95 8.12 -24.13
C THR A 85 14.78 7.53 -23.35
N ASP A 86 14.50 8.04 -22.12
CA ASP A 86 13.43 7.59 -21.22
C ASP A 86 13.03 8.73 -20.29
N VAL A 87 11.85 9.27 -20.50
CA VAL A 87 11.35 10.42 -19.74
C VAL A 87 11.02 10.06 -18.29
N GLN A 88 10.65 8.81 -18.01
CA GLN A 88 10.33 8.36 -16.63
C GLN A 88 11.60 8.24 -15.78
N LYS A 89 12.69 7.71 -16.36
CA LYS A 89 14.00 7.68 -15.70
C LYS A 89 14.54 9.10 -15.50
N ALA A 90 14.45 9.95 -16.52
CA ALA A 90 14.86 11.35 -16.43
C ALA A 90 14.08 12.08 -15.32
N MET A 91 12.76 11.89 -15.25
CA MET A 91 11.93 12.47 -14.21
C MET A 91 12.35 12.02 -12.81
N ALA A 92 12.67 10.73 -12.61
CA ALA A 92 13.12 10.23 -11.31
C ALA A 92 14.43 10.91 -10.85
N LEU A 93 15.43 10.98 -11.74
CA LEU A 93 16.71 11.64 -11.44
C LEU A 93 16.55 13.14 -11.16
N LEU A 94 15.82 13.83 -12.02
CA LEU A 94 15.65 15.28 -11.91
C LEU A 94 14.76 15.65 -10.71
N ALA A 95 13.77 14.82 -10.36
CA ALA A 95 12.98 15.01 -9.15
C ALA A 95 13.84 14.85 -7.89
N ALA A 96 14.68 13.79 -7.82
CA ALA A 96 15.59 13.61 -6.69
C ALA A 96 16.50 14.85 -6.50
N ALA A 97 17.09 15.35 -7.57
CA ALA A 97 17.95 16.52 -7.54
C ALA A 97 17.19 17.81 -7.19
N PHE A 98 15.99 18.01 -7.77
CA PHE A 98 15.16 19.19 -7.51
C PHE A 98 14.78 19.30 -6.02
N PHE A 99 14.46 18.18 -5.39
CA PHE A 99 14.13 18.09 -3.97
C PHE A 99 15.36 17.86 -3.06
N ALA A 100 16.58 18.11 -3.58
CA ALA A 100 17.84 18.05 -2.84
C ALA A 100 18.13 16.66 -2.23
N PHE A 101 17.86 15.60 -2.99
CA PHE A 101 18.18 14.20 -2.65
C PHE A 101 17.69 13.76 -1.26
N PRO A 102 16.39 13.90 -0.94
CA PRO A 102 15.86 13.63 0.40
C PRO A 102 16.03 12.16 0.85
N GLN A 103 16.19 11.24 -0.11
CA GLN A 103 16.49 9.84 0.18
C GLN A 103 17.82 9.63 0.93
N ASN A 104 18.74 10.59 0.88
CA ASN A 104 20.03 10.52 1.59
C ASN A 104 19.91 10.97 3.06
N GLU A 105 18.78 11.57 3.43
CA GLU A 105 18.49 12.06 4.77
C GLU A 105 17.51 11.14 5.54
N LEU A 106 16.96 10.13 4.86
CA LEU A 106 16.03 9.16 5.41
C LEU A 106 16.64 7.76 5.40
N GLU A 107 16.32 6.97 6.42
CA GLU A 107 16.56 5.54 6.42
C GLU A 107 15.36 4.83 5.80
N LEU A 108 15.57 4.16 4.66
CA LEU A 108 14.52 3.70 3.77
C LEU A 108 14.24 2.20 3.96
N PHE A 109 13.00 1.86 4.30
CA PHE A 109 12.47 0.49 4.32
C PHE A 109 11.51 0.30 3.17
N ALA A 110 11.76 -0.70 2.33
CA ALA A 110 10.96 -0.98 1.16
C ALA A 110 10.38 -2.39 1.20
N ILE A 111 9.09 -2.52 0.96
CA ILE A 111 8.36 -3.79 1.11
C ILE A 111 7.70 -4.15 -0.21
N THR A 112 8.01 -5.33 -0.76
CA THR A 112 7.32 -5.90 -1.93
C THR A 112 6.71 -7.26 -1.64
N GLY A 113 5.77 -7.64 -2.46
CA GLY A 113 5.02 -8.91 -2.40
C GLY A 113 3.72 -8.78 -3.17
N THR A 114 3.07 -9.87 -3.47
CA THR A 114 1.70 -9.84 -4.02
C THR A 114 0.74 -9.37 -2.93
N LYS A 115 0.83 -9.93 -1.73
CA LYS A 115 -0.01 -9.62 -0.57
C LYS A 115 0.84 -9.25 0.65
N GLY A 116 0.23 -8.63 1.65
CA GLY A 116 0.86 -8.34 2.94
C GLY A 116 1.63 -7.02 3.03
N LYS A 117 1.99 -6.36 1.92
CA LYS A 117 2.79 -5.13 1.90
C LYS A 117 2.28 -4.06 2.88
N THR A 118 1.01 -3.72 2.78
CA THR A 118 0.37 -2.69 3.64
C THR A 118 0.46 -3.07 5.10
N THR A 119 0.12 -4.32 5.44
CA THR A 119 0.15 -4.80 6.82
C THR A 119 1.56 -4.75 7.40
N THR A 120 2.55 -5.26 6.66
CA THR A 120 3.96 -5.21 7.07
C THR A 120 4.44 -3.76 7.23
N ALA A 121 4.06 -2.87 6.29
CA ALA A 121 4.44 -1.45 6.35
C ALA A 121 3.87 -0.76 7.60
N TYR A 122 2.63 -1.05 7.97
CA TYR A 122 2.04 -0.51 9.19
C TYR A 122 2.69 -1.09 10.46
N PHE A 123 2.89 -2.42 10.55
CA PHE A 123 3.62 -3.01 11.68
C PHE A 123 4.99 -2.38 11.86
N LEU A 124 5.76 -2.28 10.78
CA LEU A 124 7.11 -1.72 10.82
C LEU A 124 7.09 -0.23 11.20
N ARG A 125 6.20 0.55 10.58
CA ARG A 125 6.03 1.96 10.90
C ARG A 125 5.66 2.17 12.36
N GLU A 126 4.64 1.47 12.88
CA GLU A 126 4.19 1.64 14.26
C GLU A 126 5.24 1.19 15.27
N ALA A 127 5.95 0.09 14.99
CA ALA A 127 7.04 -0.38 15.83
C ALA A 127 8.17 0.66 15.93
N ILE A 128 8.68 1.18 14.80
CA ILE A 128 9.74 2.20 14.78
C ILE A 128 9.22 3.53 15.33
N ASN A 129 7.99 3.90 15.01
CA ASN A 129 7.38 5.15 15.44
C ASN A 129 7.25 5.24 16.97
N ALA A 130 6.82 4.14 17.62
CA ALA A 130 6.78 4.04 19.07
C ALA A 130 8.19 4.14 19.69
N ALA A 131 9.19 3.50 19.08
CA ALA A 131 10.58 3.54 19.55
C ALA A 131 11.26 4.91 19.36
N THR A 132 10.77 5.75 18.45
CA THR A 132 11.42 7.00 18.03
C THR A 132 10.61 8.26 18.37
N ASN A 133 9.51 8.13 19.11
CA ASN A 133 8.59 9.23 19.43
C ASN A 133 8.10 9.97 18.18
N GLY A 134 7.59 9.23 17.20
CA GLY A 134 6.92 9.83 16.04
C GLY A 134 7.85 10.26 14.89
N LYS A 135 8.96 9.54 14.62
CA LYS A 135 9.94 9.92 13.58
C LYS A 135 9.87 9.06 12.30
N THR A 136 8.74 8.40 12.03
CA THR A 136 8.60 7.46 10.92
C THR A 136 7.50 7.87 9.96
N ALA A 137 7.88 8.20 8.72
CA ALA A 137 6.96 8.44 7.60
C ALA A 137 6.47 7.11 6.99
N LEU A 138 5.35 7.15 6.27
CA LEU A 138 4.76 5.99 5.60
C LEU A 138 4.27 6.35 4.19
N PHE A 139 4.64 5.54 3.19
CA PHE A 139 3.99 5.56 1.88
C PHE A 139 3.36 4.18 1.64
N SER A 140 2.05 4.11 1.70
CA SER A 140 1.30 2.86 1.57
C SER A 140 0.15 2.97 0.58
N THR A 141 -0.51 1.86 0.30
CA THR A 141 -1.73 1.82 -0.51
C THR A 141 -2.88 2.59 0.12
N VAL A 142 -2.94 2.63 1.45
CA VAL A 142 -4.03 3.26 2.21
C VAL A 142 -3.74 4.75 2.41
N ASN A 143 -2.68 5.06 3.13
CA ASN A 143 -2.32 6.44 3.46
C ASN A 143 -0.85 6.74 3.16
N THR A 144 -0.60 8.01 2.86
CA THR A 144 0.71 8.64 2.91
C THR A 144 0.77 9.47 4.19
N ILE A 145 1.80 9.24 5.03
CA ILE A 145 2.02 9.94 6.30
C ILE A 145 3.40 10.59 6.25
N LEU A 146 3.44 11.91 6.27
CA LEU A 146 4.67 12.70 6.09
C LEU A 146 5.21 13.31 7.38
N GLY A 147 4.42 13.28 8.46
CA GLY A 147 4.76 13.91 9.73
C GLY A 147 3.85 13.47 10.86
N PRO A 148 4.00 14.09 12.06
CA PRO A 148 3.25 13.71 13.24
C PRO A 148 1.84 14.32 13.29
N ASP A 149 1.58 15.38 12.52
CA ASP A 149 0.32 16.10 12.58
C ASP A 149 -0.76 15.45 11.69
N PRO A 150 -2.06 15.56 12.04
CA PRO A 150 -3.13 14.97 11.25
C PRO A 150 -3.16 15.44 9.78
N GLU A 151 -2.81 16.69 9.52
CA GLU A 151 -2.72 17.25 8.17
C GLU A 151 -1.58 16.68 7.32
N ASP A 152 -0.60 16.05 7.95
CA ASP A 152 0.49 15.35 7.27
C ASP A 152 0.06 13.95 6.79
N THR A 153 -1.18 13.53 7.07
CA THR A 153 -1.75 12.26 6.67
C THR A 153 -2.85 12.47 5.61
N PHE A 154 -2.70 11.80 4.47
CA PHE A 154 -3.71 11.83 3.41
C PHE A 154 -3.80 10.49 2.68
N LYS A 155 -4.95 10.28 2.02
CA LYS A 155 -5.17 9.07 1.22
C LYS A 155 -4.19 9.00 0.05
N SER A 156 -3.55 7.87 -0.12
CA SER A 156 -2.63 7.63 -1.23
C SER A 156 -3.37 7.48 -2.56
N ALA A 157 -2.89 8.15 -3.59
CA ALA A 157 -3.40 7.97 -4.96
C ALA A 157 -2.89 6.66 -5.60
N LEU A 158 -1.67 6.26 -5.24
CA LEU A 158 -0.99 5.06 -5.74
C LEU A 158 -0.25 4.39 -4.59
N THR A 159 -0.12 3.06 -4.65
CA THR A 159 0.70 2.27 -3.69
C THR A 159 2.14 2.78 -3.60
N THR A 160 2.75 3.06 -4.76
CA THR A 160 4.04 3.74 -4.86
C THR A 160 3.81 4.98 -5.72
N PRO A 161 4.05 6.19 -5.21
CA PRO A 161 3.84 7.43 -5.95
C PRO A 161 4.64 7.51 -7.25
N GLU A 162 4.22 8.38 -8.18
CA GLU A 162 5.07 8.77 -9.32
C GLU A 162 6.35 9.41 -8.80
N SER A 163 7.47 9.29 -9.52
CA SER A 163 8.78 9.68 -9.00
C SER A 163 8.85 11.14 -8.52
N LEU A 164 8.18 12.05 -9.21
CA LEU A 164 8.15 13.47 -8.81
C LEU A 164 7.42 13.65 -7.47
N ASP A 165 6.27 13.00 -7.30
CA ASP A 165 5.51 13.02 -6.05
C ASP A 165 6.25 12.28 -4.93
N LEU A 166 6.95 11.17 -5.27
CA LEU A 166 7.76 10.39 -4.36
C LEU A 166 8.83 11.25 -3.68
N PHE A 167 9.66 11.94 -4.46
CA PHE A 167 10.74 12.77 -3.92
C PHE A 167 10.22 14.05 -3.26
N LYS A 168 9.11 14.63 -3.75
CA LYS A 168 8.40 15.73 -3.08
C LYS A 168 7.94 15.32 -1.68
N ASN A 169 7.30 14.16 -1.56
CA ASN A 169 6.83 13.62 -0.29
C ASN A 169 7.98 13.27 0.65
N MET A 170 9.07 12.67 0.13
CA MET A 170 10.29 12.44 0.92
C MET A 170 10.86 13.74 1.47
N ARG A 171 10.94 14.80 0.65
CA ARG A 171 11.42 16.12 1.11
C ARG A 171 10.53 16.69 2.20
N THR A 172 9.21 16.62 2.00
CA THR A 172 8.25 17.07 3.03
C THR A 172 8.43 16.28 4.33
N ALA A 173 8.61 14.96 4.26
CA ALA A 173 8.85 14.13 5.44
C ALA A 173 10.14 14.54 6.19
N VAL A 174 11.24 14.79 5.47
CA VAL A 174 12.48 15.31 6.07
C VAL A 174 12.25 16.67 6.74
N ASP A 175 11.56 17.60 6.06
CA ASP A 175 11.26 18.93 6.57
C ASP A 175 10.34 18.89 7.81
N ARG A 176 9.49 17.85 7.94
CA ARG A 176 8.69 17.53 9.14
C ARG A 176 9.49 16.82 10.23
N GLY A 177 10.79 16.57 10.02
CA GLY A 177 11.69 15.97 10.98
C GLY A 177 11.61 14.45 11.07
N MET A 178 11.09 13.78 10.04
CA MET A 178 11.14 12.32 9.93
C MET A 178 12.59 11.87 9.68
N ARG A 179 12.94 10.71 10.19
CA ARG A 179 14.26 10.07 10.01
C ARG A 179 14.15 8.74 9.29
N PHE A 180 12.99 8.11 9.36
CA PHE A 180 12.70 6.81 8.79
C PHE A 180 11.54 6.94 7.80
N LEU A 181 11.61 6.20 6.71
CA LEU A 181 10.52 6.05 5.76
C LEU A 181 10.26 4.58 5.50
N VAL A 182 9.07 4.12 5.82
CA VAL A 182 8.57 2.80 5.43
C VAL A 182 7.71 2.98 4.18
N MET A 183 7.98 2.22 3.11
CA MET A 183 7.21 2.34 1.89
C MET A 183 6.88 1.01 1.21
N GLU A 184 5.67 0.91 0.70
CA GLU A 184 5.31 -0.16 -0.23
C GLU A 184 5.91 0.10 -1.59
N VAL A 185 6.59 -0.90 -2.17
CA VAL A 185 7.12 -0.86 -3.53
C VAL A 185 6.39 -1.90 -4.38
N SER A 186 5.49 -1.44 -5.22
CA SER A 186 4.74 -2.28 -6.15
C SER A 186 5.63 -2.69 -7.34
N SER A 187 5.28 -3.78 -8.02
CA SER A 187 5.94 -4.18 -9.27
C SER A 187 5.86 -3.09 -10.34
N GLN A 188 4.74 -2.34 -10.38
CA GLN A 188 4.55 -1.21 -11.27
C GLN A 188 5.53 -0.06 -11.01
N ALA A 189 6.07 0.06 -9.78
CA ALA A 189 7.07 1.08 -9.47
C ALA A 189 8.35 0.88 -10.29
N TYR A 190 8.78 -0.37 -10.45
CA TYR A 190 9.92 -0.71 -11.32
C TYR A 190 9.53 -0.70 -12.80
N LEU A 191 8.37 -1.25 -13.18
CA LEU A 191 7.90 -1.23 -14.56
C LEU A 191 7.79 0.18 -15.14
N LYS A 192 7.43 1.15 -14.29
CA LYS A 192 7.23 2.58 -14.65
C LYS A 192 8.38 3.48 -14.19
N ASN A 193 9.52 2.94 -13.82
CA ASN A 193 10.71 3.65 -13.37
C ASN A 193 10.46 4.69 -12.23
N ARG A 194 9.43 4.49 -11.39
CA ARG A 194 9.08 5.41 -10.29
C ARG A 194 10.15 5.49 -9.21
N VAL A 195 10.87 4.40 -9.01
CA VAL A 195 11.96 4.24 -8.05
C VAL A 195 13.33 4.10 -8.74
N TYR A 196 13.46 4.59 -9.97
CA TYR A 196 14.72 4.53 -10.70
C TYR A 196 15.84 5.24 -9.94
N ASN A 197 16.99 4.59 -9.87
CA ASN A 197 18.19 5.06 -9.16
C ASN A 197 17.99 5.27 -7.64
N LEU A 198 16.96 4.64 -7.04
CA LEU A 198 16.74 4.63 -5.60
C LEU A 198 17.26 3.33 -5.00
N ALA A 199 18.19 3.43 -4.04
CA ALA A 199 18.67 2.32 -3.22
C ALA A 199 17.99 2.37 -1.84
N PHE A 200 17.63 1.21 -1.31
CA PHE A 200 16.98 1.07 -0.02
C PHE A 200 17.97 0.55 1.03
N ASN A 201 17.86 1.03 2.26
CA ASN A 201 18.63 0.48 3.38
C ASN A 201 18.16 -0.95 3.68
N TYR A 202 16.84 -1.19 3.67
CA TYR A 202 16.21 -2.48 3.97
C TYR A 202 15.14 -2.80 2.94
N GLY A 203 15.20 -4.00 2.37
CA GLY A 203 14.24 -4.50 1.39
C GLY A 203 13.62 -5.82 1.82
N SER A 204 12.29 -5.91 1.76
CA SER A 204 11.51 -7.09 2.11
C SER A 204 10.85 -7.73 0.90
N PHE A 205 10.97 -9.05 0.78
CA PHE A 205 10.21 -9.86 -0.17
C PHE A 205 9.27 -10.82 0.58
N LEU A 206 7.97 -10.50 0.58
CA LEU A 206 6.99 -11.24 1.38
C LEU A 206 6.50 -12.52 0.69
N ASN A 207 6.07 -12.39 -0.55
CA ASN A 207 5.48 -13.50 -1.32
C ASN A 207 5.26 -13.09 -2.78
N ILE A 208 5.05 -14.11 -3.63
CA ILE A 208 4.60 -13.92 -5.01
C ILE A 208 3.59 -14.98 -5.42
N SER A 209 2.56 -14.55 -6.13
CA SER A 209 1.58 -15.39 -6.81
C SER A 209 1.11 -14.68 -8.09
N PRO A 210 0.56 -15.40 -9.08
CA PRO A 210 0.03 -14.77 -10.30
C PRO A 210 -0.97 -13.65 -9.96
N ASP A 211 -0.63 -12.44 -10.42
CA ASP A 211 -1.43 -11.23 -10.25
C ASP A 211 -0.93 -10.18 -11.24
N HIS A 212 -1.72 -9.15 -11.53
CA HIS A 212 -1.30 -8.01 -12.36
C HIS A 212 -0.70 -8.38 -13.73
N VAL A 213 -1.17 -9.44 -14.38
CA VAL A 213 -0.77 -9.82 -15.74
C VAL A 213 -1.91 -9.51 -16.71
N GLY A 214 -1.69 -8.60 -17.66
CA GLY A 214 -2.71 -8.16 -18.61
C GLY A 214 -2.25 -7.03 -19.53
N GLU A 215 -3.12 -6.60 -20.44
CA GLU A 215 -2.80 -5.64 -21.50
C GLU A 215 -2.25 -4.29 -20.99
N ASN A 216 -2.74 -3.80 -19.84
CA ASN A 216 -2.31 -2.53 -19.24
C ASN A 216 -1.46 -2.70 -17.97
N GLU A 217 -1.00 -3.91 -17.73
CA GLU A 217 -0.22 -4.32 -16.57
C GLU A 217 1.11 -4.95 -17.00
N HIS A 218 1.57 -6.00 -16.31
CA HIS A 218 2.74 -6.75 -16.74
C HIS A 218 2.40 -7.65 -17.93
N PRO A 219 3.23 -7.68 -18.99
CA PRO A 219 2.95 -8.50 -20.17
C PRO A 219 3.01 -10.00 -19.87
N THR A 220 3.77 -10.41 -18.87
CA THR A 220 3.92 -11.81 -18.45
C THR A 220 4.17 -11.90 -16.94
N PHE A 221 3.92 -13.08 -16.37
CA PHE A 221 4.29 -13.37 -14.98
C PHE A 221 5.81 -13.24 -14.74
N ALA A 222 6.64 -13.64 -15.69
CA ALA A 222 8.09 -13.50 -15.60
C ALA A 222 8.51 -12.02 -15.48
N ASN A 223 7.86 -11.11 -16.22
CA ASN A 223 8.08 -9.68 -16.09
C ASN A 223 7.62 -9.16 -14.71
N TYR A 224 6.48 -9.65 -14.22
CA TYR A 224 5.97 -9.30 -12.88
C TYR A 224 6.94 -9.74 -11.77
N LEU A 225 7.43 -10.99 -11.81
CA LEU A 225 8.44 -11.51 -10.89
C LEU A 225 9.72 -10.68 -10.97
N HIS A 226 10.27 -10.49 -12.18
CA HIS A 226 11.49 -9.69 -12.39
C HIS A 226 11.38 -8.28 -11.79
N CYS A 227 10.24 -7.58 -12.00
CA CYS A 227 10.03 -6.26 -11.43
C CYS A 227 10.04 -6.27 -9.88
N LYS A 228 9.56 -7.34 -9.25
CA LYS A 228 9.61 -7.47 -7.79
C LYS A 228 11.02 -7.82 -7.28
N GLU A 229 11.75 -8.64 -8.01
CA GLU A 229 13.14 -8.98 -7.70
C GLU A 229 14.05 -7.75 -7.69
N GLN A 230 13.73 -6.73 -8.49
CA GLN A 230 14.51 -5.49 -8.50
C GLN A 230 14.57 -4.83 -7.11
N LEU A 231 13.58 -5.03 -6.23
CA LEU A 231 13.65 -4.50 -4.88
C LEU A 231 14.82 -5.12 -4.09
N VAL A 232 14.92 -6.44 -4.09
CA VAL A 232 16.01 -7.11 -3.35
C VAL A 232 17.38 -6.82 -3.96
N VAL A 233 17.44 -6.61 -5.29
CA VAL A 233 18.66 -6.21 -5.99
C VAL A 233 19.13 -4.81 -5.60
N ASN A 234 18.20 -3.89 -5.32
CA ASN A 234 18.48 -2.49 -4.98
C ASN A 234 18.39 -2.20 -3.47
N SER A 235 18.60 -3.21 -2.63
CA SER A 235 18.57 -3.08 -1.17
C SER A 235 19.88 -3.51 -0.53
N HIS A 236 20.33 -2.80 0.53
CA HIS A 236 21.56 -3.13 1.25
C HIS A 236 21.37 -4.33 2.19
N HIS A 237 20.28 -4.33 2.97
CA HIS A 237 19.84 -5.47 3.77
C HIS A 237 18.58 -6.05 3.14
N VAL A 238 18.49 -7.36 3.07
CA VAL A 238 17.38 -8.06 2.42
C VAL A 238 16.77 -9.08 3.37
N VAL A 239 15.45 -9.03 3.52
CA VAL A 239 14.66 -9.99 4.31
C VAL A 239 13.70 -10.72 3.36
N ILE A 240 13.77 -12.05 3.33
CA ILE A 240 12.94 -12.88 2.44
C ILE A 240 12.12 -13.85 3.28
N ASN A 241 10.81 -13.87 3.07
CA ASN A 241 9.98 -14.96 3.55
C ASN A 241 10.26 -16.22 2.72
N ALA A 242 10.89 -17.21 3.34
CA ALA A 242 11.28 -18.45 2.66
C ALA A 242 10.09 -19.37 2.29
N ALA A 243 8.88 -19.06 2.75
CA ALA A 243 7.64 -19.72 2.32
C ALA A 243 7.10 -19.20 0.98
N THR A 244 7.76 -18.22 0.35
CA THR A 244 7.32 -17.67 -0.94
C THR A 244 7.45 -18.70 -2.06
N ASN A 245 6.51 -18.69 -3.01
CA ASN A 245 6.73 -19.33 -4.30
C ASN A 245 7.90 -18.65 -5.03
N HIS A 246 8.55 -19.34 -5.94
CA HIS A 246 9.73 -18.82 -6.66
C HIS A 246 10.87 -18.36 -5.74
N LEU A 247 11.00 -19.00 -4.58
CA LEU A 247 12.08 -18.69 -3.62
C LEU A 247 13.45 -18.77 -4.29
N GLN A 248 13.67 -19.73 -5.18
CA GLN A 248 14.94 -19.90 -5.88
C GLN A 248 15.31 -18.64 -6.67
N ASP A 249 14.38 -18.09 -7.45
CA ASP A 249 14.63 -16.91 -8.29
C ASP A 249 14.94 -15.69 -7.42
N VAL A 250 14.10 -15.43 -6.42
CA VAL A 250 14.25 -14.30 -5.49
C VAL A 250 15.54 -14.39 -4.66
N TYR A 251 15.86 -15.58 -4.14
CA TYR A 251 17.07 -15.82 -3.35
C TYR A 251 18.34 -15.57 -4.17
N PHE A 252 18.41 -16.08 -5.40
CA PHE A 252 19.59 -15.86 -6.25
C PHE A 252 19.69 -14.41 -6.75
N ALA A 253 18.57 -13.74 -7.01
CA ALA A 253 18.57 -12.30 -7.31
C ALA A 253 19.17 -11.49 -6.15
N ALA A 254 18.72 -11.73 -4.92
CA ALA A 254 19.26 -11.08 -3.72
C ALA A 254 20.75 -11.42 -3.52
N LYS A 255 21.11 -12.70 -3.59
CA LYS A 255 22.49 -13.16 -3.38
C LYS A 255 23.50 -12.60 -4.39
N ALA A 256 23.04 -12.20 -5.57
CA ALA A 256 23.91 -11.61 -6.59
C ALA A 256 24.41 -10.20 -6.23
N THR A 257 23.69 -9.47 -5.35
CA THR A 257 23.97 -8.05 -5.04
C THR A 257 24.14 -7.78 -3.55
N THR A 258 23.66 -8.67 -2.68
CA THR A 258 23.69 -8.50 -1.22
C THR A 258 24.74 -9.38 -0.58
N ALA A 259 25.53 -8.83 0.33
CA ALA A 259 26.51 -9.60 1.10
C ALA A 259 25.80 -10.65 1.98
N PRO A 260 26.37 -11.85 2.17
CA PRO A 260 25.71 -12.93 2.91
C PRO A 260 25.23 -12.54 4.33
N GLU A 261 25.99 -11.68 5.00
CA GLU A 261 25.65 -11.17 6.35
C GLU A 261 24.49 -10.18 6.38
N ASN A 262 24.06 -9.69 5.22
CA ASN A 262 22.95 -8.74 5.05
C ASN A 262 21.70 -9.40 4.42
N LEU A 263 21.74 -10.72 4.17
CA LEU A 263 20.65 -11.48 3.60
C LEU A 263 20.06 -12.40 4.68
N TYR A 264 18.79 -12.19 5.00
CA TYR A 264 18.07 -12.91 6.06
C TYR A 264 16.85 -13.63 5.51
N LEU A 265 16.69 -14.90 5.93
CA LEU A 265 15.54 -15.72 5.58
C LEU A 265 14.75 -16.09 6.82
N TYR A 266 13.43 -15.96 6.74
CA TYR A 266 12.55 -16.37 7.81
C TYR A 266 11.37 -17.21 7.30
N ALA A 267 10.82 -18.05 8.16
CA ALA A 267 9.59 -18.80 7.90
C ALA A 267 8.93 -19.21 9.21
N ARG A 268 7.65 -19.60 9.15
CA ARG A 268 6.99 -20.30 10.25
C ARG A 268 7.71 -21.62 10.50
N ASN A 269 7.84 -22.02 11.77
CA ASN A 269 8.45 -23.27 12.14
C ASN A 269 7.76 -24.47 11.46
N GLY A 270 8.54 -25.40 10.94
CA GLY A 270 8.06 -26.56 10.20
C GLY A 270 7.69 -26.30 8.74
N THR A 271 7.85 -25.07 8.22
CA THR A 271 7.63 -24.76 6.81
C THR A 271 8.61 -25.55 5.92
N GLN A 272 8.09 -26.23 4.90
CA GLN A 272 8.92 -26.80 3.84
C GLN A 272 9.17 -25.74 2.77
N THR A 273 10.44 -25.42 2.55
CA THR A 273 10.86 -24.42 1.57
C THR A 273 11.13 -25.06 0.21
N GLU A 274 10.86 -24.33 -0.86
CA GLU A 274 11.12 -24.76 -2.25
C GLU A 274 12.62 -25.06 -2.50
N LEU A 275 13.49 -24.29 -1.87
CA LEU A 275 14.94 -24.46 -1.93
C LEU A 275 15.45 -24.81 -0.53
N PRO A 276 16.40 -25.80 -0.37
CA PRO A 276 16.99 -26.12 0.90
C PRO A 276 17.95 -24.98 1.34
N VAL A 277 17.40 -23.97 1.99
CA VAL A 277 18.12 -22.83 2.54
C VAL A 277 18.21 -22.92 4.06
N GLN A 278 19.25 -22.35 4.62
CA GLN A 278 19.32 -22.14 6.07
C GLN A 278 18.46 -20.94 6.43
N LEU A 279 17.48 -21.13 7.29
CA LEU A 279 16.70 -20.04 7.85
C LEU A 279 17.52 -19.31 8.93
N ASP A 280 17.34 -18.00 9.01
CA ASP A 280 17.91 -17.15 10.05
C ASP A 280 16.96 -17.00 11.22
N PHE A 281 15.66 -16.96 10.92
CA PHE A 281 14.61 -16.88 11.92
C PHE A 281 13.49 -17.88 11.65
N THR A 282 12.93 -18.41 12.74
CA THR A 282 11.65 -19.13 12.72
C THR A 282 10.72 -18.53 13.75
N PHE A 283 9.41 -18.71 13.55
CA PHE A 283 8.40 -18.28 14.51
C PHE A 283 7.28 -19.32 14.65
N ASP A 284 6.67 -19.32 15.81
CA ASP A 284 5.48 -20.09 16.13
C ASP A 284 4.36 -19.15 16.56
N SER A 285 3.10 -19.52 16.29
CA SER A 285 1.92 -18.90 16.89
C SER A 285 1.77 -19.42 18.30
N GLU A 286 1.71 -18.56 19.28
CA GLU A 286 1.43 -18.92 20.69
C GLU A 286 -0.06 -18.70 21.02
N ALA A 287 -0.67 -17.66 20.43
CA ALA A 287 -2.10 -17.38 20.48
C ALA A 287 -2.55 -16.67 19.20
N ASP A 288 -3.68 -17.07 18.63
CA ASP A 288 -4.31 -16.44 17.47
C ASP A 288 -5.82 -16.35 17.68
N THR A 289 -6.22 -15.36 18.47
CA THR A 289 -7.61 -15.02 18.71
C THR A 289 -7.86 -13.55 18.36
N LEU A 290 -9.11 -13.10 18.36
CA LEU A 290 -9.45 -11.68 18.09
C LEU A 290 -8.88 -10.70 19.13
N THR A 291 -8.51 -11.20 20.30
CA THR A 291 -8.08 -10.36 21.44
C THR A 291 -6.67 -10.67 21.93
N ASP A 292 -6.12 -11.81 21.52
CA ASP A 292 -4.80 -12.28 21.97
C ASP A 292 -4.08 -12.93 20.79
N ASN A 293 -3.13 -12.22 20.23
CA ASN A 293 -2.33 -12.65 19.09
C ASN A 293 -0.86 -12.55 19.48
N GLU A 294 -0.28 -13.67 19.81
CA GLU A 294 1.09 -13.75 20.29
C GLU A 294 1.90 -14.70 19.41
N ILE A 295 3.07 -14.24 19.00
CA ILE A 295 4.07 -15.03 18.29
C ILE A 295 5.33 -15.17 19.13
N TYR A 296 6.05 -16.28 18.94
CA TYR A 296 7.39 -16.49 19.49
C TYR A 296 8.42 -16.55 18.36
N LEU A 297 9.34 -15.60 18.33
CA LEU A 297 10.43 -15.51 17.34
C LEU A 297 11.70 -16.18 17.89
N ARG A 298 12.40 -16.95 17.05
CA ARG A 298 13.69 -17.60 17.34
C ARG A 298 14.71 -17.31 16.28
N SER A 299 15.90 -16.89 16.71
CA SER A 299 17.08 -16.70 15.85
C SER A 299 17.87 -18.02 15.75
N LEU A 300 18.15 -18.48 14.54
CA LEU A 300 18.80 -19.77 14.29
C LEU A 300 20.29 -19.65 13.94
N THR A 301 20.70 -18.52 13.33
CA THR A 301 22.08 -18.28 12.92
C THR A 301 22.77 -17.27 13.82
N LYS A 302 24.10 -17.26 13.82
CA LYS A 302 24.88 -16.34 14.66
C LYS A 302 24.61 -14.88 14.37
N HIS A 303 24.47 -14.51 13.08
CA HIS A 303 24.20 -13.12 12.70
C HIS A 303 22.76 -12.72 13.07
N ALA A 304 21.79 -13.62 12.98
CA ALA A 304 20.45 -13.38 13.49
C ALA A 304 20.41 -13.22 15.01
N GLN A 305 21.13 -14.08 15.76
CA GLN A 305 21.24 -14.01 17.22
C GLN A 305 21.85 -12.67 17.69
N ALA A 306 22.74 -12.07 16.89
CA ALA A 306 23.33 -10.76 17.20
C ALA A 306 22.32 -9.61 17.21
N LEU A 307 21.13 -9.79 16.61
CA LEU A 307 20.06 -8.81 16.63
C LEU A 307 19.23 -8.83 17.92
N HIS A 308 19.39 -9.86 18.76
CA HIS A 308 18.70 -10.01 20.08
C HIS A 308 17.18 -9.87 20.00
N LEU A 309 16.55 -10.51 18.98
CA LEU A 309 15.11 -10.41 18.73
C LEU A 309 14.31 -11.59 19.27
N ASP A 310 14.96 -12.59 19.88
CA ASP A 310 14.27 -13.77 20.40
C ASP A 310 13.23 -13.42 21.46
N GLY A 311 12.07 -14.05 21.39
CA GLY A 311 11.03 -13.93 22.43
C GLY A 311 9.62 -13.75 21.89
N LYS A 312 8.72 -13.45 22.81
CA LYS A 312 7.29 -13.27 22.57
C LYS A 312 6.96 -11.85 22.13
N TYR A 313 6.06 -11.75 21.18
CA TYR A 313 5.54 -10.48 20.68
C TYR A 313 4.02 -10.54 20.57
N GLN A 314 3.36 -9.60 21.22
CA GLN A 314 1.94 -9.32 21.02
C GLN A 314 1.79 -8.51 19.72
N ILE A 315 0.87 -8.89 18.85
CA ILE A 315 0.58 -8.17 17.61
C ILE A 315 -0.88 -7.68 17.58
N GLY A 316 -1.09 -6.45 17.11
CA GLY A 316 -2.40 -5.79 17.17
C GLY A 316 -3.41 -6.27 16.13
N ILE A 317 -2.99 -7.03 15.11
CA ILE A 317 -3.85 -7.47 14.02
C ILE A 317 -3.83 -8.99 13.95
N PRO A 318 -4.99 -9.66 14.16
CA PRO A 318 -5.07 -11.11 14.18
C PRO A 318 -4.94 -11.76 12.80
N GLY A 319 -4.64 -13.05 12.79
CA GLY A 319 -4.62 -13.92 11.63
C GLY A 319 -3.23 -14.39 11.21
N ASP A 320 -3.13 -15.65 10.86
CA ASP A 320 -1.91 -16.37 10.48
C ASP A 320 -0.97 -15.62 9.51
N TYR A 321 -1.56 -14.99 8.49
CA TYR A 321 -0.79 -14.22 7.50
C TYR A 321 -0.26 -12.90 8.08
N ASN A 322 -0.91 -12.34 9.10
CA ASN A 322 -0.47 -11.13 9.79
C ASN A 322 0.71 -11.41 10.73
N GLU A 323 0.79 -12.60 11.30
CA GLU A 323 1.96 -13.06 12.06
C GLU A 323 3.22 -13.04 11.17
N THR A 324 3.13 -13.59 9.96
CA THR A 324 4.23 -13.56 8.98
C THR A 324 4.64 -12.13 8.62
N ASN A 325 3.67 -11.23 8.45
CA ASN A 325 3.91 -9.82 8.16
C ASN A 325 4.57 -9.08 9.34
N ALA A 326 4.15 -9.40 10.57
CA ALA A 326 4.73 -8.83 11.78
C ALA A 326 6.18 -9.30 11.99
N VAL A 327 6.49 -10.56 11.71
CA VAL A 327 7.86 -11.10 11.79
C VAL A 327 8.80 -10.38 10.82
N ASP A 328 8.37 -10.13 9.58
CA ASP A 328 9.16 -9.32 8.63
C ASP A 328 9.45 -7.93 9.19
N ALA A 329 8.43 -7.26 9.75
CA ALA A 329 8.58 -5.95 10.36
C ALA A 329 9.55 -5.97 11.56
N ILE A 330 9.47 -6.98 12.42
CA ILE A 330 10.38 -7.14 13.58
C ILE A 330 11.83 -7.29 13.12
N ILE A 331 12.08 -8.13 12.11
CA ILE A 331 13.44 -8.37 11.60
C ILE A 331 14.01 -7.08 11.01
N ASN A 332 13.24 -6.37 10.17
CA ASN A 332 13.68 -5.11 9.57
C ASN A 332 13.97 -4.03 10.63
N ALA A 333 13.12 -3.89 11.63
CA ALA A 333 13.37 -2.95 12.74
C ALA A 333 14.63 -3.35 13.53
N GLY A 334 14.86 -4.64 13.78
CA GLY A 334 16.07 -5.13 14.43
C GLY A 334 17.33 -4.85 13.62
N LEU A 335 17.28 -4.98 12.30
CA LEU A 335 18.38 -4.62 11.39
C LEU A 335 18.72 -3.13 11.47
N ALA A 336 17.74 -2.27 11.71
CA ALA A 336 17.94 -0.84 11.95
C ALA A 336 18.41 -0.51 13.39
N GLY A 337 18.70 -1.54 14.20
CA GLY A 337 19.27 -1.38 15.55
C GLY A 337 18.25 -1.20 16.66
N PHE A 338 16.96 -1.40 16.42
CA PHE A 338 15.95 -1.36 17.47
C PHE A 338 15.94 -2.68 18.27
N THR A 339 15.87 -2.56 19.60
CA THR A 339 15.77 -3.72 20.48
C THR A 339 14.34 -4.24 20.54
N ARG A 340 14.20 -5.51 20.93
CA ARG A 340 12.90 -6.15 21.13
C ARG A 340 11.96 -5.31 22.00
N GLU A 341 12.43 -4.80 23.13
CA GLU A 341 11.65 -4.04 24.10
C GLU A 341 11.09 -2.74 23.50
N GLN A 342 11.84 -2.09 22.61
CA GLN A 342 11.40 -0.87 21.93
C GLN A 342 10.26 -1.12 20.94
N LEU A 343 10.15 -2.33 20.38
CA LEU A 343 9.17 -2.68 19.36
C LEU A 343 7.82 -3.13 19.91
N LEU A 344 7.79 -3.68 21.16
CA LEU A 344 6.62 -4.35 21.72
C LEU A 344 5.35 -3.50 21.71
N ALA A 345 5.45 -2.25 22.16
CA ALA A 345 4.28 -1.37 22.27
C ALA A 345 3.69 -1.01 20.89
N GLY A 346 4.54 -0.72 19.92
CA GLY A 346 4.12 -0.37 18.57
C GLY A 346 3.45 -1.55 17.85
N LEU A 347 4.03 -2.75 17.96
CA LEU A 347 3.45 -3.95 17.34
C LEU A 347 2.08 -4.31 17.95
N ALA A 348 1.95 -4.22 19.27
CA ALA A 348 0.70 -4.54 19.97
C ALA A 348 -0.42 -3.52 19.66
N SER A 349 -0.07 -2.26 19.43
CA SER A 349 -1.03 -1.20 19.14
C SER A 349 -1.31 -1.00 17.64
N THR A 350 -0.65 -1.76 16.77
CA THR A 350 -0.81 -1.59 15.32
C THR A 350 -2.25 -1.79 14.87
N GLN A 351 -2.77 -0.80 14.16
CA GLN A 351 -4.05 -0.84 13.46
C GLN A 351 -3.87 -0.32 12.04
N ILE A 352 -4.62 -0.85 11.11
CA ILE A 352 -4.58 -0.41 9.71
C ILE A 352 -5.95 0.15 9.35
N PRO A 353 -6.03 1.43 8.95
CA PRO A 353 -7.30 2.02 8.54
C PRO A 353 -7.99 1.19 7.45
N GLY A 354 -9.25 0.81 7.68
CA GLY A 354 -10.05 -0.01 6.77
C GLY A 354 -9.63 -1.48 6.66
N ARG A 355 -8.81 -2.00 7.60
CA ARG A 355 -8.47 -3.43 7.64
C ARG A 355 -8.64 -3.99 9.02
N MET A 356 -9.60 -4.90 9.19
CA MET A 356 -9.93 -5.51 10.49
C MET A 356 -10.09 -4.46 11.61
N GLU A 357 -10.53 -3.24 11.25
CA GLU A 357 -10.83 -2.24 12.26
C GLU A 357 -11.97 -2.75 13.14
N ARG A 358 -11.71 -2.82 14.43
CA ARG A 358 -12.61 -3.44 15.40
C ARG A 358 -13.28 -2.39 16.28
N TYR A 359 -14.59 -2.48 16.36
CA TYR A 359 -15.45 -1.71 17.27
C TYR A 359 -16.27 -2.67 18.13
N VAL A 360 -16.46 -2.36 19.40
CA VAL A 360 -17.19 -3.23 20.33
C VAL A 360 -18.38 -2.47 20.89
N SER A 361 -19.56 -3.06 20.78
CA SER A 361 -20.78 -2.61 21.42
C SER A 361 -21.25 -3.65 22.43
N ALA A 362 -21.61 -3.21 23.62
CA ALA A 362 -22.14 -4.09 24.65
C ALA A 362 -23.47 -4.74 24.23
N ASP A 363 -24.27 -4.01 23.44
CA ASP A 363 -25.62 -4.42 23.05
C ASP A 363 -25.70 -5.08 21.67
N HIS A 364 -24.78 -4.70 20.76
CA HIS A 364 -24.85 -5.10 19.34
C HIS A 364 -23.72 -6.06 18.91
N GLY A 365 -22.78 -6.40 19.82
CA GLY A 365 -21.68 -7.30 19.53
C GLY A 365 -20.44 -6.61 18.95
N THR A 366 -19.68 -7.31 18.12
CA THR A 366 -18.43 -6.77 17.58
C THR A 366 -18.56 -6.42 16.10
N ILE A 367 -18.21 -5.19 15.75
CA ILE A 367 -18.27 -4.69 14.38
C ILE A 367 -16.86 -4.63 13.80
N TYR A 368 -16.68 -5.13 12.58
CA TYR A 368 -15.45 -5.06 11.82
C TYR A 368 -15.65 -4.26 10.54
N VAL A 369 -14.69 -3.39 10.23
CA VAL A 369 -14.63 -2.66 8.95
C VAL A 369 -13.40 -3.15 8.19
N ASP A 370 -13.60 -3.64 6.95
CA ASP A 370 -12.52 -4.22 6.15
C ASP A 370 -12.66 -3.94 4.65
N TYR A 371 -11.52 -3.80 3.97
CA TYR A 371 -11.45 -3.62 2.51
C TYR A 371 -11.62 -4.92 1.69
N ALA A 372 -11.88 -6.06 2.29
CA ALA A 372 -12.10 -7.30 1.56
C ALA A 372 -13.15 -7.09 0.46
N HIS A 373 -12.79 -7.39 -0.80
CA HIS A 373 -13.56 -7.01 -1.97
C HIS A 373 -13.55 -8.05 -3.09
N ASN A 374 -13.13 -9.29 -2.80
CA ASN A 374 -13.19 -10.43 -3.71
C ASN A 374 -13.51 -11.72 -2.94
N TYR A 375 -13.84 -12.81 -3.67
CA TYR A 375 -14.23 -14.07 -3.06
C TYR A 375 -13.25 -14.56 -1.98
N ALA A 376 -11.97 -14.66 -2.32
CA ALA A 376 -10.97 -15.27 -1.44
C ALA A 376 -10.78 -14.46 -0.14
N SER A 377 -10.68 -13.13 -0.25
CA SER A 377 -10.51 -12.26 0.93
C SER A 377 -11.76 -12.19 1.79
N THR A 378 -12.94 -12.10 1.17
CA THR A 378 -14.21 -12.06 1.91
C THR A 378 -14.47 -13.37 2.63
N LYS A 379 -14.28 -14.52 1.96
CA LYS A 379 -14.45 -15.84 2.56
C LYS A 379 -13.50 -16.05 3.73
N ALA A 380 -12.21 -15.80 3.53
CA ALA A 380 -11.19 -15.98 4.57
C ALA A 380 -11.49 -15.12 5.81
N LEU A 381 -11.89 -13.87 5.61
CA LEU A 381 -12.27 -12.98 6.70
C LEU A 381 -13.50 -13.47 7.45
N LEU A 382 -14.60 -13.76 6.77
CA LEU A 382 -15.84 -14.22 7.40
C LEU A 382 -15.62 -15.56 8.11
N GLN A 383 -14.89 -16.49 7.50
CA GLN A 383 -14.53 -17.77 8.11
C GLN A 383 -13.72 -17.60 9.40
N PHE A 384 -12.69 -16.75 9.36
CA PHE A 384 -11.90 -16.43 10.55
C PHE A 384 -12.78 -15.86 11.66
N LEU A 385 -13.57 -14.83 11.36
CA LEU A 385 -14.45 -14.19 12.35
C LEU A 385 -15.49 -15.17 12.95
N LYS A 386 -16.04 -16.07 12.13
CA LYS A 386 -16.98 -17.08 12.58
C LYS A 386 -16.36 -18.08 13.57
N THR A 387 -15.07 -18.42 13.39
CA THR A 387 -14.37 -19.30 14.35
C THR A 387 -14.20 -18.65 15.72
N GLN A 388 -14.19 -17.31 15.76
CA GLN A 388 -14.01 -16.53 16.99
C GLN A 388 -15.32 -16.29 17.76
N ALA A 389 -16.49 -16.38 17.10
CA ALA A 389 -17.79 -16.25 17.72
C ALA A 389 -18.76 -17.34 17.20
N PRO A 390 -18.51 -18.61 17.55
CA PRO A 390 -19.22 -19.74 16.96
C PRO A 390 -20.72 -19.80 17.31
N SER A 391 -21.16 -19.11 18.36
CA SER A 391 -22.56 -19.05 18.80
C SER A 391 -23.33 -17.82 18.30
N GLY A 392 -22.64 -16.82 17.75
CA GLY A 392 -23.23 -15.60 17.22
C GLY A 392 -23.53 -15.70 15.72
N LYS A 393 -24.36 -14.78 15.22
CA LYS A 393 -24.59 -14.60 13.77
C LYS A 393 -23.51 -13.74 13.16
N THR A 394 -23.22 -14.01 11.89
CA THR A 394 -22.39 -13.15 11.04
C THR A 394 -23.30 -12.31 10.14
N ILE A 395 -23.32 -11.00 10.36
CA ILE A 395 -24.11 -10.02 9.61
C ILE A 395 -23.16 -9.23 8.71
N ALA A 396 -23.26 -9.38 7.39
CA ALA A 396 -22.37 -8.75 6.44
C ALA A 396 -23.05 -7.61 5.67
N VAL A 397 -22.42 -6.42 5.63
CA VAL A 397 -22.82 -5.28 4.79
C VAL A 397 -21.89 -5.23 3.59
N VAL A 398 -22.43 -5.37 2.37
CA VAL A 398 -21.64 -5.55 1.15
C VAL A 398 -22.19 -4.70 0.01
N GLY A 399 -21.28 -4.01 -0.70
CA GLY A 399 -21.51 -3.39 -1.99
C GLY A 399 -20.45 -3.80 -3.00
N SER A 400 -20.67 -3.49 -4.27
CA SER A 400 -19.68 -3.69 -5.33
C SER A 400 -19.62 -2.48 -6.25
N PRO A 401 -18.44 -2.16 -6.81
CA PRO A 401 -18.34 -1.04 -7.75
C PRO A 401 -19.07 -1.35 -9.06
N GLY A 402 -19.55 -0.28 -9.73
CA GLY A 402 -20.08 -0.31 -11.08
C GLY A 402 -18.97 -0.13 -12.14
N ASN A 403 -19.21 -0.63 -13.33
CA ASN A 403 -18.37 -0.51 -14.53
C ASN A 403 -16.96 -1.15 -14.41
N LYS A 404 -16.63 -1.78 -13.28
CA LYS A 404 -15.35 -2.48 -13.05
C LYS A 404 -15.56 -3.61 -12.03
N GLY A 405 -14.70 -4.64 -12.08
CA GLY A 405 -14.71 -5.73 -11.10
C GLY A 405 -16.06 -6.48 -11.06
N ILE A 406 -16.70 -6.72 -12.20
CA ILE A 406 -18.01 -7.38 -12.28
C ILE A 406 -17.97 -8.80 -11.70
N ASP A 407 -16.84 -9.50 -11.85
CA ASP A 407 -16.53 -10.81 -11.29
C ASP A 407 -16.59 -10.83 -9.74
N ARG A 408 -16.38 -9.69 -9.09
CA ARG A 408 -16.49 -9.55 -7.63
C ARG A 408 -17.90 -9.83 -7.12
N ARG A 409 -18.95 -9.55 -7.92
CA ARG A 409 -20.36 -9.75 -7.55
C ARG A 409 -20.69 -11.20 -7.30
N GLU A 410 -20.27 -12.09 -8.21
CA GLU A 410 -20.34 -13.53 -8.03
C GLU A 410 -19.53 -13.99 -6.82
N GLY A 411 -18.30 -13.45 -6.68
CA GLY A 411 -17.42 -13.76 -5.57
C GLY A 411 -18.01 -13.42 -4.20
N PHE A 412 -18.62 -12.23 -4.06
CA PHE A 412 -19.33 -11.85 -2.84
C PHE A 412 -20.49 -12.80 -2.55
N GLY A 413 -21.38 -13.04 -3.53
CA GLY A 413 -22.53 -13.92 -3.35
C GLY A 413 -22.14 -15.32 -2.87
N LYS A 414 -21.09 -15.90 -3.44
CA LYS A 414 -20.55 -17.21 -3.02
C LYS A 414 -19.99 -17.18 -1.60
N ALA A 415 -19.16 -16.19 -1.27
CA ALA A 415 -18.56 -16.09 0.05
C ALA A 415 -19.62 -15.87 1.15
N LEU A 416 -20.63 -15.04 0.88
CA LEU A 416 -21.75 -14.84 1.77
C LEU A 416 -22.57 -16.11 1.98
N SER A 417 -22.83 -16.88 0.90
CA SER A 417 -23.57 -18.16 0.96
C SER A 417 -22.88 -19.20 1.85
N GLU A 418 -21.56 -19.16 1.90
CA GLU A 418 -20.77 -20.12 2.65
C GLU A 418 -20.61 -19.73 4.12
N GLU A 419 -20.46 -18.43 4.43
CA GLU A 419 -19.95 -17.99 5.72
C GLU A 419 -20.85 -16.97 6.46
N ALA A 420 -21.85 -16.33 5.82
CA ALA A 420 -22.73 -15.37 6.46
C ALA A 420 -24.09 -15.96 6.85
N ASP A 421 -24.74 -15.38 7.87
CA ASP A 421 -26.13 -15.66 8.26
C ASP A 421 -27.07 -14.59 7.74
N VAL A 422 -26.62 -13.34 7.67
CA VAL A 422 -27.36 -12.19 7.15
C VAL A 422 -26.48 -11.39 6.20
N ALA A 423 -27.04 -10.99 5.06
CA ALA A 423 -26.42 -10.11 4.09
C ALA A 423 -27.27 -8.85 3.87
N ILE A 424 -26.68 -7.68 4.04
CA ILE A 424 -27.30 -6.39 3.70
C ILE A 424 -26.56 -5.85 2.47
N LEU A 425 -27.25 -5.88 1.33
CA LEU A 425 -26.70 -5.45 0.04
C LEU A 425 -26.93 -3.95 -0.12
N THR A 426 -25.85 -3.21 -0.35
CA THR A 426 -25.81 -1.75 -0.36
C THR A 426 -25.01 -1.19 -1.52
N THR A 427 -24.95 0.14 -1.63
CA THR A 427 -24.13 0.83 -2.63
C THR A 427 -22.67 0.92 -2.18
N ASP A 428 -21.74 0.70 -3.10
CA ASP A 428 -20.32 1.04 -2.99
C ASP A 428 -20.04 2.26 -3.88
N ASP A 429 -19.28 2.10 -4.97
CA ASP A 429 -19.01 3.09 -6.03
C ASP A 429 -19.80 2.70 -7.29
N PRO A 430 -21.07 3.08 -7.44
CA PRO A 430 -21.91 2.57 -8.53
C PRO A 430 -21.45 3.03 -9.92
N GLY A 431 -20.63 4.09 -9.98
CA GLY A 431 -20.21 4.64 -11.27
C GLY A 431 -21.41 5.13 -12.08
N PHE A 432 -21.61 4.56 -13.24
CA PHE A 432 -22.77 4.84 -14.12
C PHE A 432 -23.83 3.73 -14.08
N GLU A 433 -23.67 2.69 -13.24
CA GLU A 433 -24.66 1.62 -13.10
C GLU A 433 -25.68 1.92 -12.00
N ASP A 434 -26.89 1.38 -12.16
CA ASP A 434 -27.91 1.46 -11.13
C ASP A 434 -27.52 0.60 -9.91
N PRO A 435 -27.45 1.19 -8.69
CA PRO A 435 -27.06 0.47 -7.48
C PRO A 435 -27.91 -0.78 -7.18
N LEU A 436 -29.22 -0.75 -7.47
CA LEU A 436 -30.09 -1.89 -7.27
C LEU A 436 -29.74 -3.05 -8.22
N THR A 437 -29.36 -2.75 -9.44
CA THR A 437 -28.92 -3.74 -10.42
C THR A 437 -27.62 -4.42 -9.94
N ILE A 438 -26.68 -3.66 -9.38
CA ILE A 438 -25.45 -4.22 -8.80
C ILE A 438 -25.78 -5.13 -7.61
N ALA A 439 -26.62 -4.68 -6.70
CA ALA A 439 -27.06 -5.48 -5.53
C ALA A 439 -27.73 -6.79 -5.95
N LYS A 440 -28.65 -6.75 -6.94
CA LYS A 440 -29.28 -7.95 -7.50
C LYS A 440 -28.29 -8.91 -8.15
N ALA A 441 -27.25 -8.39 -8.79
CA ALA A 441 -26.20 -9.23 -9.39
C ALA A 441 -25.36 -9.98 -8.32
N ILE A 442 -25.21 -9.42 -7.12
CA ILE A 442 -24.63 -10.15 -5.98
C ILE A 442 -25.60 -11.20 -5.47
N ASP A 443 -26.86 -10.81 -5.28
CA ASP A 443 -27.93 -11.64 -4.71
C ASP A 443 -28.21 -12.93 -5.51
N GLN A 444 -28.08 -12.88 -6.85
CA GLN A 444 -28.22 -14.04 -7.72
C GLN A 444 -27.30 -15.22 -7.36
N HIS A 445 -26.23 -14.95 -6.62
CA HIS A 445 -25.24 -15.94 -6.20
C HIS A 445 -25.33 -16.27 -4.70
N ILE A 446 -26.34 -15.75 -3.99
CA ILE A 446 -26.59 -16.04 -2.56
C ILE A 446 -27.57 -17.21 -2.42
N ASN A 447 -27.27 -18.14 -1.52
CA ASN A 447 -28.17 -19.21 -1.13
C ASN A 447 -29.17 -18.73 -0.06
N HIS A 448 -30.38 -18.41 -0.49
CA HIS A 448 -31.47 -17.90 0.37
C HIS A 448 -31.99 -18.92 1.40
N ASP A 449 -31.69 -20.21 1.24
CA ASP A 449 -32.03 -21.22 2.27
C ASP A 449 -31.15 -21.09 3.52
N ARG A 450 -29.99 -20.41 3.39
CA ARG A 450 -29.00 -20.24 4.47
C ARG A 450 -28.84 -18.80 4.91
N VAL A 451 -28.95 -17.84 4.00
CA VAL A 451 -28.62 -16.43 4.23
C VAL A 451 -29.86 -15.58 4.10
N GLN A 452 -30.19 -14.83 5.12
CA GLN A 452 -31.24 -13.82 5.08
C GLN A 452 -30.73 -12.56 4.39
N VAL A 453 -31.34 -12.18 3.25
CA VAL A 453 -30.89 -11.05 2.43
C VAL A 453 -31.78 -9.84 2.60
N TYR A 454 -31.17 -8.68 2.76
CA TYR A 454 -31.82 -7.37 2.79
C TYR A 454 -31.19 -6.44 1.75
N TYR A 455 -31.99 -5.53 1.20
CA TYR A 455 -31.55 -4.44 0.36
C TYR A 455 -31.71 -3.12 1.12
N GLU A 456 -30.62 -2.38 1.28
CA GLU A 456 -30.60 -1.01 1.75
C GLU A 456 -29.51 -0.26 0.97
N LEU A 457 -29.93 0.54 0.00
CA LEU A 457 -29.00 1.18 -0.95
C LEU A 457 -28.27 2.40 -0.35
N ASP A 458 -28.82 3.02 0.69
CA ASP A 458 -28.09 4.01 1.48
C ASP A 458 -27.11 3.29 2.40
N ARG A 459 -25.81 3.40 2.11
CA ARG A 459 -24.77 2.66 2.83
C ARG A 459 -24.73 2.99 4.32
N LYS A 460 -24.95 4.25 4.72
CA LYS A 460 -25.04 4.63 6.13
C LYS A 460 -26.23 3.94 6.82
N LYS A 461 -27.37 3.90 6.18
CA LYS A 461 -28.56 3.18 6.72
C LYS A 461 -28.34 1.67 6.73
N ALA A 462 -27.61 1.13 5.76
CA ALA A 462 -27.28 -0.29 5.74
C ALA A 462 -26.40 -0.68 6.94
N ILE A 463 -25.39 0.13 7.25
CA ILE A 463 -24.54 -0.05 8.43
C ILE A 463 -25.37 0.09 9.72
N GLN A 464 -26.20 1.13 9.83
CA GLN A 464 -27.10 1.32 10.96
C GLN A 464 -28.04 0.12 11.16
N LYS A 465 -28.65 -0.37 10.08
CA LYS A 465 -29.51 -1.56 10.11
C LYS A 465 -28.76 -2.80 10.59
N ALA A 466 -27.51 -3.00 10.13
CA ALA A 466 -26.68 -4.11 10.57
C ALA A 466 -26.42 -4.05 12.08
N ILE A 467 -26.05 -2.87 12.61
CA ILE A 467 -25.82 -2.66 14.04
C ILE A 467 -27.08 -2.95 14.84
N GLN A 468 -28.24 -2.39 14.45
CA GLN A 468 -29.50 -2.61 15.12
C GLN A 468 -30.02 -4.06 15.09
N MET A 469 -29.56 -4.87 14.12
CA MET A 469 -29.89 -6.30 14.04
C MET A 469 -28.99 -7.15 14.91
N GLY A 470 -27.80 -6.64 15.26
CA GLY A 470 -26.82 -7.36 16.06
C GLY A 470 -27.22 -7.52 17.52
N THR A 471 -26.76 -8.59 18.13
CA THR A 471 -26.85 -8.90 19.57
C THR A 471 -25.44 -9.00 20.16
N PRO A 472 -25.27 -9.02 21.50
CA PRO A 472 -23.93 -9.03 22.11
C PRO A 472 -22.96 -10.12 21.64
N ASN A 473 -23.51 -11.22 21.10
CA ASN A 473 -22.70 -12.35 20.63
C ASN A 473 -22.45 -12.34 19.11
N ASP A 474 -23.04 -11.40 18.39
CA ASP A 474 -22.99 -11.37 16.93
C ASP A 474 -21.74 -10.63 16.43
N ILE A 475 -21.37 -10.95 15.20
CA ILE A 475 -20.32 -10.26 14.44
C ILE A 475 -20.96 -9.53 13.28
N ILE A 476 -20.69 -8.25 13.18
CA ILE A 476 -21.09 -7.40 12.07
C ILE A 476 -19.86 -7.06 11.25
N VAL A 477 -19.93 -7.25 9.93
CA VAL A 477 -18.78 -7.00 9.04
C VAL A 477 -19.20 -6.05 7.92
N VAL A 478 -18.54 -4.89 7.86
CA VAL A 478 -18.76 -3.90 6.79
C VAL A 478 -17.62 -4.02 5.79
N LEU A 479 -17.94 -4.39 4.55
CA LEU A 479 -16.98 -4.83 3.55
C LEU A 479 -16.87 -3.90 2.35
N GLY A 480 -15.65 -3.80 1.81
CA GLY A 480 -15.34 -3.27 0.49
C GLY A 480 -14.85 -1.85 0.44
N LYS A 481 -15.39 -0.94 1.28
CA LYS A 481 -15.10 0.50 1.19
C LYS A 481 -14.20 1.06 2.29
N GLY A 482 -14.30 0.56 3.52
CA GLY A 482 -13.41 0.89 4.63
C GLY A 482 -13.26 2.40 4.88
N GLN A 483 -12.05 2.92 4.70
CA GLN A 483 -11.68 4.33 4.91
C GLN A 483 -11.77 5.19 3.62
N ASP A 484 -12.53 4.78 2.62
CA ASP A 484 -12.70 5.55 1.40
C ASP A 484 -13.53 6.83 1.67
N PRO A 485 -12.95 8.05 1.52
CA PRO A 485 -13.63 9.29 1.91
C PRO A 485 -14.56 9.84 0.82
N TYR A 486 -14.85 9.08 -0.21
CA TYR A 486 -15.77 9.45 -1.27
C TYR A 486 -16.49 8.23 -1.84
N GLN A 487 -17.61 8.50 -2.50
CA GLN A 487 -18.40 7.53 -3.25
C GLN A 487 -18.51 8.01 -4.70
N LYS A 488 -18.13 7.15 -5.65
CA LYS A 488 -18.15 7.52 -7.08
C LYS A 488 -19.54 7.29 -7.66
N VAL A 489 -20.24 8.39 -7.98
CA VAL A 489 -21.59 8.38 -8.56
C VAL A 489 -21.56 9.16 -9.88
N ASN A 490 -22.00 8.56 -10.98
CA ASN A 490 -21.99 9.17 -12.33
C ASN A 490 -20.64 9.76 -12.72
N GLY A 491 -19.55 9.10 -12.35
CA GLY A 491 -18.19 9.52 -12.65
C GLY A 491 -17.63 10.64 -11.76
N VAL A 492 -18.41 11.12 -10.78
CA VAL A 492 -18.01 12.16 -9.82
C VAL A 492 -17.76 11.54 -8.45
N ASP A 493 -16.65 11.92 -7.83
CA ASP A 493 -16.31 11.53 -6.46
C ASP A 493 -17.08 12.44 -5.47
N LEU A 494 -18.16 11.92 -4.89
CA LEU A 494 -18.94 12.62 -3.86
C LEU A 494 -18.34 12.37 -2.48
N PRO A 495 -18.26 13.38 -1.59
CA PRO A 495 -17.77 13.18 -0.22
C PRO A 495 -18.55 12.08 0.50
N TYR A 496 -17.84 11.19 1.19
CA TYR A 496 -18.38 10.09 1.97
C TYR A 496 -17.66 10.01 3.33
N PRO A 497 -18.38 9.87 4.47
CA PRO A 497 -17.76 9.95 5.79
C PRO A 497 -16.87 8.76 6.16
N THR A 498 -16.64 7.81 5.30
CA THR A 498 -16.02 6.50 5.54
C THR A 498 -16.90 5.52 6.36
N ASP A 499 -16.73 4.22 6.12
CA ASP A 499 -17.44 3.20 6.89
C ASP A 499 -17.08 3.27 8.39
N SER A 500 -15.79 3.44 8.68
CA SER A 500 -15.28 3.50 10.04
C SER A 500 -15.83 4.71 10.82
N THR A 501 -15.87 5.88 10.18
CA THR A 501 -16.46 7.08 10.80
C THR A 501 -17.96 6.90 11.06
N ILE A 502 -18.67 6.26 10.12
CA ILE A 502 -20.11 5.98 10.29
C ILE A 502 -20.34 5.03 11.47
N VAL A 503 -19.58 3.94 11.55
CA VAL A 503 -19.67 2.98 12.67
C VAL A 503 -19.44 3.70 14.01
N GLN A 504 -18.35 4.46 14.12
CA GLN A 504 -18.04 5.21 15.34
C GLN A 504 -19.17 6.18 15.74
N GLN A 505 -19.66 6.99 14.78
CA GLN A 505 -20.75 7.93 15.04
C GLN A 505 -22.05 7.25 15.49
N LEU A 506 -22.36 6.06 14.97
CA LEU A 506 -23.56 5.33 15.35
C LEU A 506 -23.43 4.76 16.78
N LEU A 507 -22.26 4.23 17.13
CA LEU A 507 -22.01 3.73 18.48
C LEU A 507 -21.99 4.87 19.51
N ASP A 508 -21.33 5.99 19.22
CA ASP A 508 -21.30 7.16 20.11
C ASP A 508 -22.72 7.73 20.36
N ALA A 509 -23.60 7.62 19.37
CA ALA A 509 -24.99 8.07 19.51
C ALA A 509 -25.84 7.12 20.37
N ASP A 510 -25.55 5.82 20.37
CA ASP A 510 -26.24 4.84 21.23
C ASP A 510 -25.77 4.98 22.69
N ASP A 511 -24.46 5.12 22.93
CA ASP A 511 -23.86 5.31 24.27
C ASP A 511 -24.29 6.65 24.92
N GLY A 512 -24.72 7.64 24.13
CA GLY A 512 -25.21 8.95 24.62
C GLY A 512 -26.69 9.02 24.94
N GLN A 513 -27.46 7.92 24.79
CA GLN A 513 -28.87 7.84 25.09
C GLN A 513 -29.21 7.18 26.44
N ASP A 514 -28.21 6.66 27.15
CA ASP A 514 -28.26 6.17 28.52
C ASP A 514 -27.79 7.28 29.51
#